data_0bdf0c9238a7bc39fd29a02220c67985
#
_entry.id   0bdf0c9238a7bc39fd29a02220c67985
#
_cell.length_a   1.000
_cell.length_b   1.000
_cell.length_c   1.000
_cell.angle_alpha   90.00
_cell.angle_beta   90.00
_cell.angle_gamma   90.00
#
_symmetry.space_group_name_H-M   'P 1'
#
loop_
_entity.id
_entity.type
_entity.pdbx_description
1 polymer ?
#
loop_
_entity_poly.entity_id
_entity_poly.type
_entity_poly.pdbx_seq_one_letter_code
_entity_poly.pdbx_strand_id
1 'polypeptide(L)'
;MWAAWCPEKGDNMLDNWNRPKRPVDAEIDEGVEEAKKRLADIQIQVKEKKLPVLVVLEGWDAAGKGSVLGKVIKDLDPRFFDVRTMDKPSEEELRRPFLYKYFAQLPEAGKFMFLEGGWMDELNSQLLHGKISEDEYERGIRSVECFERQLADNG
;
A
#
# COMPACT_ATOMS: atom_id res chain seq x y z
N MET A 1 9.00 -9.22 -13.15
CA MET A 1 10.25 -8.43 -13.22
C MET A 1 10.76 -7.99 -11.84
N TRP A 2 10.49 -8.77 -10.77
CA TRP A 2 10.92 -8.49 -9.38
C TRP A 2 12.05 -9.41 -8.89
N ALA A 3 12.41 -10.45 -9.66
CA ALA A 3 13.40 -11.45 -9.26
C ALA A 3 14.87 -10.99 -9.38
N ALA A 4 15.15 -9.76 -9.79
CA ALA A 4 16.52 -9.28 -10.02
C ALA A 4 17.12 -8.45 -8.86
N TRP A 5 16.43 -8.38 -7.71
CA TRP A 5 16.88 -7.51 -6.61
C TRP A 5 17.15 -8.25 -5.29
N CYS A 6 17.54 -9.52 -5.36
CA CYS A 6 18.11 -10.19 -4.20
C CYS A 6 19.64 -10.11 -4.30
N PRO A 7 20.34 -9.25 -3.50
CA PRO A 7 21.78 -9.24 -3.50
C PRO A 7 22.30 -10.58 -3.03
N GLU A 8 23.35 -11.09 -3.70
CA GLU A 8 24.05 -12.30 -3.27
C GLU A 8 24.50 -12.14 -1.80
N LYS A 9 24.41 -13.22 -1.04
CA LYS A 9 24.86 -13.29 0.36
C LYS A 9 26.33 -12.83 0.46
N GLY A 10 26.56 -11.61 0.92
CA GLY A 10 27.92 -11.12 1.20
C GLY A 10 28.10 -9.61 1.24
N ASP A 11 27.30 -8.84 0.52
CA ASP A 11 27.36 -7.38 0.58
C ASP A 11 26.34 -6.85 1.59
N ASN A 12 26.86 -6.33 2.70
CA ASN A 12 26.05 -5.59 3.66
C ASN A 12 25.62 -4.28 2.98
N MET A 13 24.43 -4.30 2.38
CA MET A 13 23.87 -3.16 1.64
C MET A 13 23.80 -1.89 2.49
N LEU A 14 23.83 -2.03 3.82
CA LEU A 14 23.81 -0.91 4.77
C LEU A 14 25.21 -0.30 5.01
N ASP A 15 26.29 -1.02 4.76
CA ASP A 15 27.65 -0.54 5.01
C ASP A 15 28.09 0.56 4.01
N ASN A 16 27.49 0.57 2.81
CA ASN A 16 27.75 1.54 1.75
C ASN A 16 26.62 2.56 1.56
N TRP A 17 25.60 2.54 2.45
CA TRP A 17 24.46 3.43 2.31
C TRP A 17 24.76 4.82 2.90
N ASN A 18 25.08 5.78 2.03
CA ASN A 18 25.16 7.19 2.39
C ASN A 18 23.75 7.76 2.53
N ARG A 19 23.35 8.01 3.77
CA ARG A 19 22.08 8.68 4.04
C ARG A 19 22.05 10.04 3.34
N PRO A 20 21.15 10.28 2.39
CA PRO A 20 21.05 11.58 1.76
C PRO A 20 20.80 12.67 2.82
N LYS A 21 21.39 13.83 2.66
CA LYS A 21 21.12 14.97 3.55
C LYS A 21 19.63 15.26 3.49
N ARG A 22 18.99 15.40 4.66
CA ARG A 22 17.58 15.82 4.73
C ARG A 22 17.47 17.18 4.06
N PRO A 23 16.52 17.36 3.14
CA PRO A 23 16.22 18.69 2.55
C PRO A 23 15.83 19.69 3.65
N VAL A 24 15.95 20.97 3.36
CA VAL A 24 15.46 22.03 4.26
C VAL A 24 13.94 21.95 4.33
N ASP A 25 13.38 22.22 5.52
CA ASP A 25 11.92 22.08 5.74
C ASP A 25 11.09 22.89 4.73
N ALA A 26 11.57 24.08 4.31
CA ALA A 26 10.93 24.91 3.29
C ALA A 26 10.88 24.22 1.90
N GLU A 27 11.93 23.49 1.51
CA GLU A 27 11.94 22.74 0.24
C GLU A 27 10.98 21.54 0.30
N ILE A 28 10.86 20.92 1.47
CA ILE A 28 9.91 19.82 1.70
C ILE A 28 8.48 20.37 1.59
N ASP A 29 8.18 21.49 2.22
CA ASP A 29 6.84 22.08 2.22
C ASP A 29 6.42 22.50 0.81
N GLU A 30 7.32 23.14 0.05
CA GLU A 30 7.07 23.51 -1.35
C GLU A 30 6.80 22.27 -2.23
N GLY A 31 7.64 21.23 -2.09
CA GLY A 31 7.47 19.98 -2.82
C GLY A 31 6.17 19.25 -2.48
N VAL A 32 5.75 19.30 -1.21
CA VAL A 32 4.47 18.72 -0.75
C VAL A 32 3.28 19.47 -1.36
N GLU A 33 3.30 20.80 -1.37
CA GLU A 33 2.23 21.61 -1.96
C GLU A 33 2.13 21.42 -3.49
N GLU A 34 3.26 21.29 -4.18
CA GLU A 34 3.26 20.94 -5.61
C GLU A 34 2.68 19.54 -5.84
N ALA A 35 3.10 18.54 -5.04
CA ALA A 35 2.60 17.19 -5.16
C ALA A 35 1.08 17.08 -4.92
N LYS A 36 0.54 17.84 -3.96
CA LYS A 36 -0.90 17.93 -3.71
C LYS A 36 -1.69 18.48 -4.89
N LYS A 37 -1.21 19.56 -5.51
CA LYS A 37 -1.84 20.13 -6.71
C LYS A 37 -1.88 19.09 -7.84
N ARG A 38 -0.76 18.42 -8.09
CA ARG A 38 -0.67 17.35 -9.09
C ARG A 38 -1.62 16.19 -8.78
N LEU A 39 -1.76 15.82 -7.51
CA LEU A 39 -2.68 14.75 -7.10
C LEU A 39 -4.14 15.13 -7.33
N ALA A 40 -4.53 16.39 -7.06
CA ALA A 40 -5.85 16.88 -7.36
C ALA A 40 -6.16 16.84 -8.88
N ASP A 41 -5.20 17.22 -9.72
CA ASP A 41 -5.33 17.13 -11.18
C ASP A 41 -5.44 15.66 -11.64
N ILE A 42 -4.68 14.76 -11.02
CA ILE A 42 -4.77 13.32 -11.28
C ILE A 42 -6.15 12.78 -10.88
N GLN A 43 -6.72 13.23 -9.76
CA GLN A 43 -8.06 12.82 -9.35
C GLN A 43 -9.12 13.16 -10.41
N ILE A 44 -9.02 14.32 -11.04
CA ILE A 44 -9.92 14.70 -12.14
C ILE A 44 -9.77 13.72 -13.31
N GLN A 45 -8.53 13.39 -13.69
CA GLN A 45 -8.28 12.46 -14.80
C GLN A 45 -8.77 11.04 -14.48
N VAL A 46 -8.56 10.57 -13.25
CA VAL A 46 -9.04 9.27 -12.76
C VAL A 46 -10.56 9.18 -12.88
N LYS A 47 -11.27 10.23 -12.45
CA LYS A 47 -12.72 10.34 -12.59
C LYS A 47 -13.17 10.31 -14.06
N GLU A 48 -12.58 11.15 -14.91
CA GLU A 48 -12.96 11.27 -16.33
C GLU A 48 -12.72 9.97 -17.11
N LYS A 49 -11.58 9.33 -16.86
CA LYS A 49 -11.21 8.06 -17.49
C LYS A 49 -11.84 6.83 -16.84
N LYS A 50 -12.57 7.02 -15.72
CA LYS A 50 -13.19 5.94 -14.94
C LYS A 50 -12.18 4.87 -14.49
N LEU A 51 -10.96 5.26 -14.16
CA LEU A 51 -9.93 4.35 -13.69
C LEU A 51 -10.16 4.03 -12.20
N PRO A 52 -10.18 2.77 -11.78
CA PRO A 52 -10.12 2.42 -10.37
C PRO A 52 -8.66 2.56 -9.89
N VAL A 53 -8.43 3.24 -8.77
CA VAL A 53 -7.08 3.40 -8.21
C VAL A 53 -7.06 2.91 -6.78
N LEU A 54 -6.25 1.89 -6.52
CA LEU A 54 -6.02 1.34 -5.18
C LEU A 54 -4.66 1.80 -4.68
N VAL A 55 -4.66 2.47 -3.53
CA VAL A 55 -3.45 2.92 -2.83
C VAL A 55 -3.35 2.19 -1.49
N VAL A 56 -2.32 1.40 -1.32
CA VAL A 56 -2.09 0.62 -0.10
C VAL A 56 -0.92 1.23 0.68
N LEU A 57 -1.17 1.61 1.94
CA LEU A 57 -0.15 2.13 2.84
C LEU A 57 0.23 1.02 3.81
N GLU A 58 1.42 0.48 3.64
CA GLU A 58 1.97 -0.56 4.49
C GLU A 58 3.18 -0.08 5.28
N GLY A 59 3.46 -0.72 6.39
CA GLY A 59 4.60 -0.43 7.24
C GLY A 59 4.32 -0.73 8.71
N TRP A 60 5.36 -0.66 9.51
CA TRP A 60 5.32 -0.95 10.95
C TRP A 60 4.29 -0.10 11.69
N ASP A 61 3.83 -0.60 12.83
CA ASP A 61 3.02 0.19 13.76
C ASP A 61 3.76 1.48 14.14
N ALA A 62 3.01 2.57 14.26
CA ALA A 62 3.54 3.91 14.51
C ALA A 62 4.48 4.49 13.43
N ALA A 63 4.58 3.88 12.24
CA ALA A 63 5.35 4.45 11.11
C ALA A 63 4.77 5.75 10.54
N GLY A 64 3.58 6.16 10.99
CA GLY A 64 2.94 7.40 10.56
C GLY A 64 2.03 7.26 9.34
N LYS A 65 1.60 6.04 8.99
CA LYS A 65 0.70 5.78 7.85
C LYS A 65 -0.53 6.69 7.85
N GLY A 66 -1.29 6.72 8.95
CA GLY A 66 -2.47 7.57 9.08
C GLY A 66 -2.16 9.08 8.99
N SER A 67 -1.00 9.52 9.50
CA SER A 67 -0.57 10.92 9.38
C SER A 67 -0.25 11.30 7.94
N VAL A 68 0.38 10.41 7.18
CA VAL A 68 0.65 10.60 5.75
C VAL A 68 -0.67 10.62 4.98
N LEU A 69 -1.52 9.63 5.22
CA LEU A 69 -2.83 9.54 4.58
C LEU A 69 -3.67 10.80 4.82
N GLY A 70 -3.76 11.26 6.06
CA GLY A 70 -4.50 12.49 6.40
C GLY A 70 -3.99 13.74 5.66
N LYS A 71 -2.68 13.83 5.39
CA LYS A 71 -2.10 14.91 4.59
C LYS A 71 -2.42 14.76 3.10
N VAL A 72 -2.39 13.53 2.60
CA VAL A 72 -2.65 13.21 1.17
C VAL A 72 -4.09 13.53 0.80
N ILE A 73 -5.06 13.07 1.61
CA ILE A 73 -6.49 13.20 1.28
C ILE A 73 -7.07 14.60 1.54
N LYS A 74 -6.34 15.45 2.26
CA LYS A 74 -6.85 16.76 2.73
C LYS A 74 -7.38 17.65 1.59
N ASP A 75 -6.72 17.61 0.44
CA ASP A 75 -6.99 18.48 -0.69
C ASP A 75 -7.71 17.73 -1.85
N LEU A 76 -8.14 16.49 -1.61
CA LEU A 76 -8.91 15.69 -2.56
C LEU A 76 -10.42 15.90 -2.38
N ASP A 77 -11.17 15.76 -3.47
CA ASP A 77 -12.63 15.77 -3.42
C ASP A 77 -13.14 14.47 -2.77
N PRO A 78 -13.82 14.56 -1.61
CA PRO A 78 -14.24 13.40 -0.83
C PRO A 78 -15.27 12.49 -1.54
N ARG A 79 -15.89 12.96 -2.62
CA ARG A 79 -16.84 12.16 -3.40
C ARG A 79 -16.16 11.09 -4.26
N PHE A 80 -14.84 11.22 -4.48
CA PHE A 80 -14.07 10.39 -5.40
C PHE A 80 -12.93 9.64 -4.71
N PHE A 81 -13.01 9.49 -3.39
CA PHE A 81 -12.15 8.57 -2.66
C PHE A 81 -12.86 7.95 -1.47
N ASP A 82 -12.43 6.76 -1.10
CA ASP A 82 -12.77 6.08 0.12
C ASP A 82 -11.51 5.72 0.90
N VAL A 83 -11.62 5.66 2.23
CA VAL A 83 -10.53 5.23 3.13
C VAL A 83 -11.00 4.05 3.95
N ARG A 84 -10.17 3.01 4.04
CA ARG A 84 -10.41 1.85 4.90
C ARG A 84 -9.17 1.52 5.70
N THR A 85 -9.33 1.36 6.99
CA THR A 85 -8.32 0.75 7.86
C THR A 85 -8.54 -0.74 7.87
N MET A 86 -7.48 -1.50 7.58
CA MET A 86 -7.55 -2.96 7.54
C MET A 86 -7.20 -3.51 8.92
N ASP A 87 -8.24 -3.68 9.74
CA ASP A 87 -8.14 -4.25 11.07
C ASP A 87 -7.81 -5.75 11.06
N LYS A 88 -7.52 -6.28 12.24
CA LYS A 88 -7.36 -7.72 12.43
C LYS A 88 -8.62 -8.44 11.94
N PRO A 89 -8.45 -9.58 11.23
CA PRO A 89 -9.59 -10.30 10.69
C PRO A 89 -10.54 -10.76 11.80
N SER A 90 -11.83 -10.64 11.55
CA SER A 90 -12.90 -11.17 12.39
C SER A 90 -12.91 -12.70 12.34
N GLU A 91 -13.62 -13.34 13.28
CA GLU A 91 -13.76 -14.82 13.27
C GLU A 91 -14.41 -15.34 11.98
N GLU A 92 -15.29 -14.58 11.37
CA GLU A 92 -15.90 -14.93 10.09
C GLU A 92 -14.92 -14.82 8.94
N GLU A 93 -14.11 -13.77 8.91
CA GLU A 93 -13.07 -13.56 7.89
C GLU A 93 -11.95 -14.62 7.97
N LEU A 94 -11.62 -15.11 9.17
CA LEU A 94 -10.66 -16.20 9.36
C LEU A 94 -11.10 -17.52 8.72
N ARG A 95 -12.40 -17.71 8.42
CA ARG A 95 -12.93 -18.88 7.71
C ARG A 95 -12.85 -18.74 6.19
N ARG A 96 -12.46 -17.58 5.69
CA ARG A 96 -12.35 -17.26 4.26
C ARG A 96 -10.88 -17.19 3.85
N PRO A 97 -10.56 -17.30 2.56
CA PRO A 97 -9.21 -17.03 2.07
C PRO A 97 -8.74 -15.64 2.54
N PHE A 98 -7.49 -15.54 2.98
CA PHE A 98 -7.00 -14.31 3.63
C PHE A 98 -7.14 -13.04 2.76
N LEU A 99 -7.07 -13.16 1.43
CA LEU A 99 -7.25 -12.05 0.50
C LEU A 99 -8.72 -11.62 0.30
N TYR A 100 -9.68 -12.39 0.82
CA TYR A 100 -11.10 -12.11 0.63
C TYR A 100 -11.51 -10.70 1.06
N LYS A 101 -11.04 -10.25 2.23
CA LYS A 101 -11.37 -8.93 2.76
C LYS A 101 -10.84 -7.78 1.88
N TYR A 102 -9.73 -8.01 1.19
CA TYR A 102 -9.14 -7.04 0.26
C TYR A 102 -9.89 -6.99 -1.07
N PHE A 103 -10.33 -8.13 -1.59
CA PHE A 103 -11.23 -8.16 -2.75
C PHE A 103 -12.53 -7.39 -2.52
N ALA A 104 -13.04 -7.41 -1.28
CA ALA A 104 -14.26 -6.70 -0.91
C ALA A 104 -14.08 -5.17 -0.82
N GLN A 105 -12.83 -4.67 -0.85
CA GLN A 105 -12.48 -3.25 -0.71
C GLN A 105 -11.87 -2.67 -1.99
N LEU A 106 -12.14 -3.27 -3.15
CA LEU A 106 -11.65 -2.73 -4.41
C LEU A 106 -12.37 -1.42 -4.78
N PRO A 107 -11.64 -0.46 -5.40
CA PRO A 107 -12.21 0.83 -5.76
C PRO A 107 -13.29 0.72 -6.84
N GLU A 108 -14.28 1.59 -6.77
CA GLU A 108 -15.19 1.82 -7.87
C GLU A 108 -14.48 2.55 -9.03
N ALA A 109 -15.02 2.40 -10.24
CA ALA A 109 -14.50 3.09 -11.42
C ALA A 109 -14.52 4.62 -11.24
N GLY A 110 -13.38 5.26 -11.42
CA GLY A 110 -13.21 6.71 -11.26
C GLY A 110 -13.00 7.17 -9.82
N LYS A 111 -12.70 6.26 -8.90
CA LYS A 111 -12.43 6.57 -7.50
C LYS A 111 -11.08 6.04 -7.03
N PHE A 112 -10.55 6.68 -6.00
CA PHE A 112 -9.46 6.16 -5.20
C PHE A 112 -10.00 5.35 -4.03
N MET A 113 -9.35 4.24 -3.71
CA MET A 113 -9.47 3.54 -2.45
C MET A 113 -8.12 3.59 -1.74
N PHE A 114 -8.08 4.16 -0.56
CA PHE A 114 -6.89 4.16 0.31
C PHE A 114 -7.07 3.10 1.39
N LEU A 115 -6.16 2.13 1.41
CA LEU A 115 -6.10 1.13 2.47
C LEU A 115 -4.95 1.47 3.43
N GLU A 116 -5.27 1.65 4.70
CA GLU A 116 -4.30 1.72 5.78
C GLU A 116 -4.08 0.32 6.34
N GLY A 117 -2.93 -0.26 6.04
CA GLY A 117 -2.62 -1.67 6.21
C GLY A 117 -2.98 -2.50 4.97
N GLY A 118 -2.16 -3.47 4.65
CA GLY A 118 -2.33 -4.29 3.48
C GLY A 118 -2.04 -5.77 3.73
N TRP A 119 -2.07 -6.50 2.65
CA TRP A 119 -1.87 -7.95 2.67
C TRP A 119 -0.46 -8.38 3.06
N MET A 120 0.56 -7.56 2.72
CA MET A 120 1.92 -7.86 3.13
C MET A 120 2.14 -7.58 4.62
N ASP A 121 1.57 -6.51 5.17
CA ASP A 121 1.58 -6.25 6.62
C ASP A 121 0.98 -7.42 7.38
N GLU A 122 -0.13 -7.98 6.90
CA GLU A 122 -0.80 -9.11 7.53
C GLU A 122 0.07 -10.39 7.46
N LEU A 123 0.58 -10.74 6.28
CA LEU A 123 1.45 -11.92 6.11
C LEU A 123 2.72 -11.82 6.95
N ASN A 124 3.40 -10.67 6.91
CA ASN A 124 4.61 -10.43 7.69
C ASN A 124 4.33 -10.52 9.19
N SER A 125 3.22 -9.95 9.64
CA SER A 125 2.80 -10.01 11.04
C SER A 125 2.50 -11.45 11.48
N GLN A 126 1.83 -12.24 10.64
CA GLN A 126 1.53 -13.65 10.95
C GLN A 126 2.78 -14.50 11.06
N LEU A 127 3.74 -14.32 10.16
CA LEU A 127 5.04 -15.02 10.21
C LEU A 127 5.83 -14.60 11.45
N LEU A 128 5.97 -13.30 11.69
CA LEU A 128 6.73 -12.75 12.82
C LEU A 128 6.22 -13.24 14.18
N HIS A 129 4.89 -13.40 14.31
CA HIS A 129 4.27 -13.91 15.53
C HIS A 129 4.14 -15.46 15.57
N GLY A 130 4.76 -16.16 14.62
CA GLY A 130 4.72 -17.62 14.57
C GLY A 130 3.33 -18.22 14.35
N LYS A 131 2.41 -17.48 13.75
CA LYS A 131 1.05 -17.94 13.45
C LYS A 131 0.97 -18.78 12.18
N ILE A 132 1.93 -18.58 11.28
CA ILE A 132 2.11 -19.35 10.06
C ILE A 132 3.55 -19.81 9.95
N SER A 133 3.78 -20.89 9.26
CA SER A 133 5.10 -21.42 8.91
C SER A 133 5.69 -20.66 7.72
N GLU A 134 7.00 -20.82 7.47
CA GLU A 134 7.67 -20.27 6.28
C GLU A 134 7.03 -20.79 4.99
N ASP A 135 6.67 -22.07 4.91
CA ASP A 135 5.99 -22.64 3.76
C ASP A 135 4.60 -22.01 3.52
N GLU A 136 3.87 -21.71 4.58
CA GLU A 136 2.58 -21.02 4.50
C GLU A 136 2.75 -19.55 4.06
N TYR A 137 3.78 -18.90 4.56
CA TYR A 137 4.14 -17.54 4.14
C TYR A 137 4.47 -17.49 2.64
N GLU A 138 5.30 -18.42 2.15
CA GLU A 138 5.62 -18.50 0.71
C GLU A 138 4.39 -18.75 -0.16
N ARG A 139 3.46 -19.61 0.30
CA ARG A 139 2.17 -19.79 -0.39
C ARG A 139 1.34 -18.51 -0.39
N GLY A 140 1.36 -17.78 0.71
CA GLY A 140 0.73 -16.47 0.83
C GLY A 140 1.28 -15.47 -0.17
N ILE A 141 2.61 -15.37 -0.30
CA ILE A 141 3.26 -14.50 -1.29
C ILE A 141 2.82 -14.83 -2.71
N ARG A 142 2.81 -16.11 -3.10
CA ARG A 142 2.33 -16.52 -4.43
C ARG A 142 0.86 -16.15 -4.67
N SER A 143 0.04 -16.21 -3.61
CA SER A 143 -1.36 -15.80 -3.69
C SER A 143 -1.50 -14.29 -3.88
N VAL A 144 -0.65 -13.50 -3.20
CA VAL A 144 -0.58 -12.04 -3.38
C VAL A 144 -0.14 -11.67 -4.79
N GLU A 145 0.91 -12.29 -5.31
CA GLU A 145 1.37 -12.05 -6.69
C GLU A 145 0.27 -12.33 -7.73
N CYS A 146 -0.50 -13.40 -7.52
CA CYS A 146 -1.63 -13.71 -8.37
C CYS A 146 -2.75 -12.67 -8.27
N PHE A 147 -3.06 -12.23 -7.05
CA PHE A 147 -4.05 -11.20 -6.77
C PHE A 147 -3.68 -9.86 -7.41
N GLU A 148 -2.46 -9.38 -7.20
CA GLU A 148 -1.97 -8.12 -7.77
C GLU A 148 -1.97 -8.15 -9.30
N ARG A 149 -1.60 -9.30 -9.89
CA ARG A 149 -1.69 -9.49 -11.34
C ARG A 149 -3.12 -9.39 -11.84
N GLN A 150 -4.08 -10.03 -11.15
CA GLN A 150 -5.50 -9.93 -11.51
C GLN A 150 -6.02 -8.50 -11.45
N LEU A 151 -5.59 -7.72 -10.43
CA LEU A 151 -5.94 -6.30 -10.36
C LEU A 151 -5.37 -5.52 -11.52
N ALA A 152 -4.09 -5.70 -11.84
CA ALA A 152 -3.42 -5.01 -12.95
C ALA A 152 -4.00 -5.38 -14.33
N ASP A 153 -4.41 -6.63 -14.52
CA ASP A 153 -4.98 -7.12 -15.79
C ASP A 153 -6.40 -6.60 -16.03
N ASN A 154 -7.11 -6.22 -14.98
CA ASN A 154 -8.48 -5.68 -15.06
C ASN A 154 -8.57 -4.15 -15.04
N GLY A 155 -7.46 -3.44 -14.91
CA GLY A 155 -7.36 -1.99 -15.00
C GLY A 155 -7.30 -1.31 -13.65
#